data_5d57c9d7a1d7bc6a6183eb05fa21009d
#
_entry.id   5d57c9d7a1d7bc6a6183eb05fa21009d
#
_cell.length_a   1.000
_cell.length_b   1.000
_cell.length_c   1.000
_cell.angle_alpha   90.00
_cell.angle_beta   90.00
_cell.angle_gamma   90.00
#
_symmetry.space_group_name_H-M   'P 1'
#
loop_
_entity.id
_entity.type
_entity.pdbx_description
1 polymer ?
#
loop_
_entity_poly.entity_id
_entity_poly.type
_entity_poly.pdbx_seq_one_letter_code
_entity_poly.pdbx_strand_id
1 'polypeptide(L)'
;GQHVVLEFGRYGDDEAAYILVSNLLTRRIHRKYVEAKESAMGGVGKEPRPLVIVIEEAHKFLNTSVASQTIFGIIARELRKYNVTLMVIDQRPSGIDPEVLSQVGTRFSCLLDNERDIDAVLSGTSGSRALRSVLARLEAKQQALVFGHALPLPVVVRIREYGPKFYETVQIGGDSEDERRRKLYYLLAEYFSYL
;
A
#
# COMPACT_ATOMS: atom_id res chain seq x y z
N GLY A 1 -18.47 -2.36 -4.95
CA GLY A 1 -17.50 -1.49 -5.58
C GLY A 1 -17.03 -2.06 -6.89
N GLN A 2 -16.53 -1.23 -7.79
CA GLN A 2 -15.93 -1.68 -9.05
C GLN A 2 -14.41 -1.52 -8.91
N HIS A 3 -13.66 -2.51 -9.39
CA HIS A 3 -12.23 -2.41 -9.54
C HIS A 3 -11.93 -1.87 -10.94
N VAL A 4 -10.99 -0.95 -11.03
CA VAL A 4 -10.53 -0.36 -12.30
C VAL A 4 -9.03 -0.58 -12.37
N VAL A 5 -8.56 -1.14 -13.48
CA VAL A 5 -7.14 -1.29 -13.79
C VAL A 5 -6.83 -0.36 -14.95
N LEU A 6 -5.79 0.45 -14.79
CA LEU A 6 -5.24 1.29 -15.84
C LEU A 6 -3.97 0.63 -16.35
N GLU A 7 -4.02 0.20 -17.59
CA GLU A 7 -2.87 -0.33 -18.30
C GLU A 7 -2.58 0.56 -19.50
N PHE A 8 -1.31 0.92 -19.68
CA PHE A 8 -0.91 1.85 -20.73
C PHE A 8 -0.44 1.14 -22.00
N GLY A 9 -0.40 -0.19 -22.00
CA GLY A 9 -0.14 -1.01 -23.18
C GLY A 9 1.08 -0.55 -23.99
N ARG A 10 0.86 -0.24 -25.27
CA ARG A 10 1.91 0.18 -26.22
C ARG A 10 2.54 1.55 -25.92
N TYR A 11 1.96 2.34 -25.03
CA TYR A 11 2.50 3.64 -24.63
C TYR A 11 3.45 3.53 -23.44
N GLY A 12 3.76 2.32 -22.97
CA GLY A 12 4.66 2.08 -21.83
C GLY A 12 6.09 2.56 -22.03
N ASP A 13 6.51 2.81 -23.28
CA ASP A 13 7.83 3.34 -23.62
C ASP A 13 7.92 4.87 -23.46
N ASP A 14 6.78 5.57 -23.37
CA ASP A 14 6.72 7.01 -23.12
C ASP A 14 6.39 7.28 -21.64
N GLU A 15 7.43 7.30 -20.83
CA GLU A 15 7.33 7.55 -19.38
C GLU A 15 6.66 8.90 -19.06
N ALA A 16 6.89 9.91 -19.88
CA ALA A 16 6.31 11.25 -19.67
C ALA A 16 4.79 11.24 -19.88
N ALA A 17 4.30 10.59 -20.93
CA ALA A 17 2.87 10.44 -21.18
C ALA A 17 2.20 9.62 -20.05
N TYR A 18 2.87 8.58 -19.58
CA TYR A 18 2.41 7.74 -18.49
C TYR A 18 2.24 8.54 -17.19
N ILE A 19 3.24 9.32 -16.81
CA ILE A 19 3.21 10.19 -15.62
C ILE A 19 2.13 11.25 -15.78
N LEU A 20 2.00 11.88 -16.94
CA LEU A 20 1.02 12.93 -17.20
C LEU A 20 -0.43 12.41 -17.03
N VAL A 21 -0.77 11.28 -17.67
CA VAL A 21 -2.12 10.72 -17.60
C VAL A 21 -2.45 10.28 -16.17
N SER A 22 -1.52 9.60 -15.51
CA SER A 22 -1.70 9.14 -14.12
C SER A 22 -1.87 10.33 -13.17
N ASN A 23 -1.09 11.40 -13.33
CA ASN A 23 -1.20 12.62 -12.55
C ASN A 23 -2.55 13.32 -12.78
N LEU A 24 -3.00 13.42 -14.03
CA LEU A 24 -4.28 14.05 -14.38
C LEU A 24 -5.47 13.30 -13.76
N LEU A 25 -5.50 11.99 -13.91
CA LEU A 25 -6.56 11.14 -13.34
C LEU A 25 -6.58 11.22 -11.83
N THR A 26 -5.42 11.13 -11.19
CA THR A 26 -5.30 11.17 -9.74
C THR A 26 -5.70 12.54 -9.18
N ARG A 27 -5.35 13.66 -9.86
CA ARG A 27 -5.85 15.01 -9.52
C ARG A 27 -7.37 15.08 -9.58
N ARG A 28 -7.97 14.47 -10.59
CA ARG A 28 -9.42 14.46 -10.78
C ARG A 28 -10.14 13.68 -9.70
N ILE A 29 -9.59 12.53 -9.32
CA ILE A 29 -10.07 11.70 -8.21
C ILE A 29 -9.95 12.47 -6.89
N HIS A 30 -8.78 13.03 -6.61
CA HIS A 30 -8.53 13.83 -5.41
C HIS A 30 -9.56 14.93 -5.24
N ARG A 31 -9.75 15.77 -6.27
CA ARG A 31 -10.72 16.87 -6.23
C ARG A 31 -12.12 16.38 -5.89
N LYS A 32 -12.60 15.33 -6.56
CA LYS A 32 -13.93 14.76 -6.31
C LYS A 32 -14.09 14.25 -4.88
N TYR A 33 -13.04 13.66 -4.31
CA TYR A 33 -13.09 13.15 -2.94
C TYR A 33 -13.05 14.26 -1.90
N VAL A 34 -12.28 15.33 -2.15
CA VAL A 34 -12.29 16.54 -1.33
C VAL A 34 -13.68 17.17 -1.32
N GLU A 35 -14.24 17.46 -2.50
CA GLU A 35 -15.57 18.06 -2.64
C GLU A 35 -16.67 17.22 -1.97
N ALA A 36 -16.63 15.89 -2.15
CA ALA A 36 -17.60 14.99 -1.53
C ALA A 36 -17.47 14.95 0.00
N LYS A 37 -16.24 14.95 0.52
CA LYS A 37 -16.00 14.95 1.97
C LYS A 37 -16.42 16.27 2.60
N GLU A 38 -16.10 17.41 1.99
CA GLU A 38 -16.49 18.74 2.46
C GLU A 38 -18.02 18.90 2.46
N SER A 39 -18.69 18.44 1.39
CA SER A 39 -20.16 18.44 1.31
C SER A 39 -20.78 17.59 2.42
N ALA A 40 -20.24 16.41 2.70
CA ALA A 40 -20.72 15.55 3.77
C ALA A 40 -20.51 16.19 5.17
N MET A 41 -19.37 16.83 5.39
CA MET A 41 -19.08 17.57 6.63
C MET A 41 -20.03 18.78 6.80
N GLY A 42 -20.43 19.41 5.71
CA GLY A 42 -21.44 20.49 5.71
C GLY A 42 -22.88 20.00 5.85
N GLY A 43 -23.12 18.70 6.06
CA GLY A 43 -24.45 18.11 6.18
C GLY A 43 -25.18 17.94 4.84
N VAL A 44 -24.52 18.16 3.72
CA VAL A 44 -25.05 18.05 2.37
C VAL A 44 -24.44 16.84 1.69
N GLY A 45 -25.19 15.76 1.54
CA GLY A 45 -24.72 14.54 0.86
C GLY A 45 -24.20 13.43 1.79
N LYS A 46 -23.67 12.38 1.18
CA LYS A 46 -23.15 11.20 1.90
C LYS A 46 -21.63 11.21 1.87
N GLU A 47 -21.04 10.70 2.93
CA GLU A 47 -19.60 10.47 3.00
C GLU A 47 -19.12 9.59 1.82
N PRO A 48 -18.02 9.97 1.14
CA PRO A 48 -17.49 9.19 0.02
C PRO A 48 -17.04 7.81 0.49
N ARG A 49 -17.30 6.80 -0.33
CA ARG A 49 -16.82 5.43 -0.05
C ARG A 49 -15.30 5.40 -0.02
N PRO A 50 -14.69 4.56 0.85
CA PRO A 50 -13.24 4.37 0.84
C PRO A 50 -12.74 3.95 -0.55
N LEU A 51 -11.65 4.58 -0.97
CA LEU A 51 -10.95 4.27 -2.21
C LEU A 51 -9.52 3.86 -1.90
N VAL A 52 -9.03 2.81 -2.54
CA VAL A 52 -7.62 2.44 -2.54
C VAL A 52 -7.06 2.70 -3.92
N ILE A 53 -6.04 3.55 -4.00
CA ILE A 53 -5.25 3.78 -5.21
C ILE A 53 -3.99 2.93 -5.08
N VAL A 54 -3.80 1.99 -5.99
CA VAL A 54 -2.61 1.13 -6.05
C VAL A 54 -1.69 1.64 -7.14
N ILE A 55 -0.43 1.85 -6.81
CA ILE A 55 0.62 2.25 -7.75
C ILE A 55 1.68 1.15 -7.74
N GLU A 56 1.80 0.45 -8.85
CA GLU A 56 2.90 -0.48 -9.13
C GLU A 56 4.07 0.25 -9.77
N GLU A 57 5.29 -0.27 -9.58
CA GLU A 57 6.54 0.37 -10.03
C GLU A 57 6.61 1.84 -9.58
N ALA A 58 6.29 2.06 -8.31
CA ALA A 58 6.01 3.37 -7.76
C ALA A 58 7.19 4.34 -7.85
N HIS A 59 8.42 3.84 -7.94
CA HIS A 59 9.63 4.66 -8.17
C HIS A 59 9.53 5.49 -9.45
N LYS A 60 8.74 5.09 -10.46
CA LYS A 60 8.52 5.89 -11.67
C LYS A 60 7.73 7.16 -11.39
N PHE A 61 6.79 7.11 -10.44
CA PHE A 61 5.86 8.21 -10.12
C PHE A 61 6.25 9.00 -8.88
N LEU A 62 6.96 8.35 -7.97
CA LEU A 62 7.24 8.86 -6.62
C LEU A 62 8.73 9.11 -6.38
N ASN A 63 9.58 9.13 -7.42
CA ASN A 63 10.97 9.56 -7.26
C ASN A 63 11.03 11.06 -6.96
N THR A 64 12.12 11.54 -6.41
CA THR A 64 12.29 12.91 -5.94
C THR A 64 12.00 13.97 -7.03
N SER A 65 12.35 13.70 -8.29
CA SER A 65 12.11 14.63 -9.38
C SER A 65 10.64 14.72 -9.80
N VAL A 66 9.93 13.60 -9.81
CA VAL A 66 8.53 13.51 -10.23
C VAL A 66 7.58 13.84 -9.08
N ALA A 67 7.86 13.39 -7.86
CA ALA A 67 7.01 13.62 -6.69
C ALA A 67 6.79 15.10 -6.41
N SER A 68 7.83 15.92 -6.60
CA SER A 68 7.75 17.38 -6.42
C SER A 68 6.86 18.09 -7.45
N GLN A 69 6.70 17.52 -8.66
CA GLN A 69 5.98 18.10 -9.79
C GLN A 69 4.57 17.52 -9.95
N THR A 70 4.23 16.48 -9.23
CA THR A 70 2.97 15.76 -9.37
C THR A 70 2.13 15.82 -8.10
N ILE A 71 0.85 15.47 -8.24
CA ILE A 71 -0.05 15.37 -7.08
C ILE A 71 0.30 14.21 -6.15
N PHE A 72 1.13 13.26 -6.57
CA PHE A 72 1.40 12.06 -5.80
C PHE A 72 2.07 12.34 -4.46
N GLY A 73 2.98 13.32 -4.40
CA GLY A 73 3.57 13.77 -3.13
C GLY A 73 2.54 14.39 -2.18
N ILE A 74 1.55 15.13 -2.70
CA ILE A 74 0.46 15.70 -1.92
C ILE A 74 -0.48 14.59 -1.44
N ILE A 75 -0.81 13.66 -2.32
CA ILE A 75 -1.70 12.53 -2.06
C ILE A 75 -1.18 11.65 -0.92
N ALA A 76 0.11 11.34 -0.92
CA ALA A 76 0.71 10.55 0.15
C ALA A 76 0.51 11.19 1.54
N ARG A 77 0.50 12.53 1.60
CA ARG A 77 0.34 13.29 2.84
C ARG A 77 -1.12 13.53 3.25
N GLU A 78 -2.01 13.73 2.31
CA GLU A 78 -3.35 14.30 2.61
C GLU A 78 -4.51 13.34 2.39
N LEU A 79 -4.39 12.34 1.52
CA LEU A 79 -5.51 11.53 1.08
C LEU A 79 -6.25 10.78 2.18
N ARG A 80 -5.56 10.42 3.25
CA ARG A 80 -6.17 9.73 4.38
C ARG A 80 -7.35 10.53 4.99
N LYS A 81 -7.29 11.85 4.93
CA LYS A 81 -8.36 12.74 5.42
C LYS A 81 -9.65 12.60 4.60
N TYR A 82 -9.53 12.19 3.34
CA TYR A 82 -10.62 12.14 2.37
C TYR A 82 -11.08 10.72 2.04
N ASN A 83 -10.82 9.75 2.91
CA ASN A 83 -11.16 8.33 2.72
C ASN A 83 -10.45 7.70 1.51
N VAL A 84 -9.28 8.18 1.14
CA VAL A 84 -8.45 7.58 0.10
C VAL A 84 -7.17 7.04 0.71
N THR A 85 -6.85 5.79 0.41
CA THR A 85 -5.62 5.11 0.84
C THR A 85 -4.72 4.92 -0.38
N LEU A 86 -3.45 5.30 -0.25
CA LEU A 86 -2.43 5.01 -1.24
C LEU A 86 -1.73 3.71 -0.86
N MET A 87 -1.71 2.76 -1.79
CA MET A 87 -0.94 1.53 -1.71
C MET A 87 0.18 1.58 -2.73
N VAL A 88 1.40 1.54 -2.24
CA VAL A 88 2.63 1.62 -3.05
C VAL A 88 3.23 0.24 -3.15
N ILE A 89 3.48 -0.23 -4.37
CA ILE A 89 4.13 -1.51 -4.65
C ILE A 89 5.40 -1.22 -5.46
N ASP A 90 6.54 -1.65 -4.93
CA ASP A 90 7.83 -1.39 -5.57
C ASP A 90 8.86 -2.46 -5.23
N GLN A 91 9.78 -2.69 -6.15
CA GLN A 91 10.94 -3.58 -5.99
C GLN A 91 12.19 -2.80 -5.56
N ARG A 92 12.20 -1.47 -5.74
CA ARG A 92 13.33 -0.59 -5.49
C ARG A 92 12.92 0.59 -4.60
N PRO A 93 12.64 0.37 -3.33
CA PRO A 93 12.16 1.41 -2.43
C PRO A 93 13.14 2.58 -2.28
N SER A 94 14.44 2.38 -2.51
CA SER A 94 15.42 3.47 -2.56
C SER A 94 15.24 4.45 -3.73
N GLY A 95 14.46 4.08 -4.75
CA GLY A 95 14.08 4.94 -5.86
C GLY A 95 12.90 5.87 -5.55
N ILE A 96 12.22 5.67 -4.43
CA ILE A 96 11.09 6.48 -4.00
C ILE A 96 11.59 7.66 -3.15
N ASP A 97 10.94 8.80 -3.32
CA ASP A 97 11.24 10.01 -2.55
C ASP A 97 11.15 9.74 -1.03
N PRO A 98 12.19 10.09 -0.26
CA PRO A 98 12.22 9.82 1.18
C PRO A 98 11.08 10.47 1.96
N GLU A 99 10.60 11.65 1.52
CA GLU A 99 9.48 12.32 2.17
C GLU A 99 8.19 11.52 1.96
N VAL A 100 7.96 11.00 0.76
CA VAL A 100 6.83 10.11 0.45
C VAL A 100 6.90 8.83 1.28
N LEU A 101 8.07 8.16 1.32
CA LEU A 101 8.26 6.95 2.12
C LEU A 101 8.00 7.20 3.62
N SER A 102 8.34 8.36 4.13
CA SER A 102 8.10 8.71 5.54
C SER A 102 6.61 8.77 5.90
N GLN A 103 5.74 9.02 4.91
CA GLN A 103 4.28 9.06 5.10
C GLN A 103 3.61 7.67 5.01
N VAL A 104 4.34 6.66 4.56
CA VAL A 104 3.82 5.29 4.51
C VAL A 104 3.76 4.72 5.92
N GLY A 105 2.54 4.60 6.44
CA GLY A 105 2.30 4.22 7.83
C GLY A 105 2.49 2.73 8.11
N THR A 106 2.23 1.86 7.16
CA THR A 106 2.39 0.40 7.29
C THR A 106 3.15 -0.14 6.10
N ARG A 107 4.12 -1.00 6.37
CA ARG A 107 5.02 -1.56 5.36
C ARG A 107 5.02 -3.07 5.40
N PHE A 108 4.97 -3.67 4.21
CA PHE A 108 5.13 -5.09 3.96
C PHE A 108 6.41 -5.25 3.14
N SER A 109 7.45 -5.79 3.72
CA SER A 109 8.71 -5.98 3.02
C SER A 109 9.05 -7.45 2.92
N CYS A 110 9.20 -7.94 1.70
CA CYS A 110 9.82 -9.23 1.42
C CYS A 110 11.34 -9.14 1.59
N LEU A 111 12.06 -10.24 1.31
CA LEU A 111 13.52 -10.26 1.31
C LEU A 111 14.07 -9.12 0.46
N LEU A 112 14.97 -8.35 1.04
CA LEU A 112 15.76 -7.32 0.38
C LEU A 112 17.24 -7.63 0.62
N ASP A 113 18.03 -7.59 -0.44
CA ASP A 113 19.48 -7.84 -0.44
C ASP A 113 20.31 -6.56 -0.66
N ASN A 114 19.68 -5.50 -1.16
CA ASN A 114 20.34 -4.22 -1.38
C ASN A 114 20.28 -3.35 -0.12
N GLU A 115 21.43 -2.92 0.38
CA GLU A 115 21.54 -2.10 1.58
C GLU A 115 20.78 -0.77 1.48
N ARG A 116 20.77 -0.11 0.32
CA ARG A 116 20.04 1.15 0.11
C ARG A 116 18.53 0.94 0.20
N ASP A 117 18.04 -0.18 -0.32
CA ASP A 117 16.63 -0.52 -0.26
C ASP A 117 16.20 -0.87 1.17
N ILE A 118 17.04 -1.58 1.90
CA ILE A 118 16.83 -1.87 3.32
C ILE A 118 16.79 -0.56 4.12
N ASP A 119 17.71 0.37 3.89
CA ASP A 119 17.74 1.66 4.55
C ASP A 119 16.48 2.49 4.25
N ALA A 120 16.07 2.52 2.99
CA ALA A 120 14.87 3.23 2.57
C ALA A 120 13.61 2.66 3.24
N VAL A 121 13.45 1.34 3.23
CA VAL A 121 12.29 0.67 3.86
C VAL A 121 12.26 0.86 5.37
N LEU A 122 13.40 0.90 6.04
CA LEU A 122 13.50 1.07 7.50
C LEU A 122 13.57 2.53 7.93
N SER A 123 13.62 3.48 6.99
CA SER A 123 13.67 4.91 7.29
C SER A 123 12.50 5.33 8.18
N GLY A 124 12.79 6.09 9.23
CA GLY A 124 11.79 6.56 10.19
C GLY A 124 11.22 5.48 11.13
N THR A 125 11.77 4.27 11.14
CA THR A 125 11.28 3.16 11.97
C THR A 125 12.15 2.99 13.22
N SER A 126 11.51 2.90 14.39
CA SER A 126 12.19 2.56 15.64
C SER A 126 12.71 1.12 15.59
N GLY A 127 13.91 0.88 16.12
CA GLY A 127 14.49 -0.48 16.13
C GLY A 127 15.02 -0.95 14.77
N SER A 128 15.29 -0.06 13.84
CA SER A 128 15.74 -0.35 12.47
C SER A 128 16.94 -1.33 12.41
N ARG A 129 17.87 -1.26 13.38
CA ARG A 129 19.03 -2.17 13.41
C ARG A 129 18.64 -3.63 13.59
N ALA A 130 17.68 -3.93 14.46
CA ALA A 130 17.17 -5.30 14.65
C ALA A 130 16.38 -5.77 13.43
N LEU A 131 15.53 -4.90 12.86
CA LEU A 131 14.72 -5.21 11.68
C LEU A 131 15.57 -5.46 10.43
N ARG A 132 16.72 -4.80 10.29
CA ARG A 132 17.69 -5.03 9.20
C ARG A 132 18.11 -6.50 9.15
N SER A 133 18.50 -7.05 10.30
CA SER A 133 18.94 -8.46 10.37
C SER A 133 17.80 -9.45 10.11
N VAL A 134 16.57 -9.07 10.41
CA VAL A 134 15.38 -9.87 10.08
C VAL A 134 15.12 -9.83 8.57
N LEU A 135 15.10 -8.65 7.95
CA LEU A 135 14.88 -8.49 6.50
C LEU A 135 15.87 -9.29 5.66
N ALA A 136 17.16 -9.27 6.04
CA ALA A 136 18.21 -9.98 5.33
C ALA A 136 18.14 -11.53 5.45
N ARG A 137 17.29 -12.04 6.35
CA ARG A 137 17.15 -13.49 6.62
C ARG A 137 15.79 -14.06 6.23
N LEU A 138 14.91 -13.26 5.68
CA LEU A 138 13.60 -13.74 5.25
C LEU A 138 13.75 -14.81 4.15
N GLU A 139 12.88 -15.80 4.18
CA GLU A 139 12.79 -16.78 3.10
C GLU A 139 12.19 -16.14 1.86
N ALA A 140 12.95 -16.19 0.76
CA ALA A 140 12.50 -15.61 -0.51
C ALA A 140 11.15 -16.21 -0.94
N LYS A 141 10.24 -15.35 -1.40
CA LYS A 141 8.90 -15.71 -1.90
C LYS A 141 7.94 -16.34 -0.87
N GLN A 142 8.35 -16.52 0.37
CA GLN A 142 7.52 -17.17 1.39
C GLN A 142 7.23 -16.31 2.61
N GLN A 143 8.11 -15.37 2.92
CA GLN A 143 7.99 -14.56 4.12
C GLN A 143 7.99 -13.07 3.80
N ALA A 144 7.31 -12.31 4.64
CA ALA A 144 7.36 -10.86 4.66
C ALA A 144 7.44 -10.35 6.09
N LEU A 145 8.19 -9.27 6.29
CA LEU A 145 8.16 -8.49 7.51
C LEU A 145 7.07 -7.43 7.38
N VAL A 146 6.13 -7.41 8.32
CA VAL A 146 5.07 -6.40 8.41
C VAL A 146 5.33 -5.54 9.63
N PHE A 147 5.34 -4.22 9.44
CA PHE A 147 5.61 -3.27 10.51
C PHE A 147 4.99 -1.90 10.22
N GLY A 148 4.90 -1.06 11.24
CA GLY A 148 4.32 0.27 11.17
C GLY A 148 3.03 0.40 11.97
N HIS A 149 2.23 1.42 11.67
CA HIS A 149 1.12 1.85 12.52
C HIS A 149 -0.03 0.84 12.65
N ALA A 150 -0.18 -0.10 11.72
CA ALA A 150 -1.25 -1.10 11.78
C ALA A 150 -0.98 -2.21 12.81
N LEU A 151 0.25 -2.32 13.30
CA LEU A 151 0.66 -3.39 14.21
C LEU A 151 1.34 -2.83 15.44
N PRO A 152 1.08 -3.41 16.63
CA PRO A 152 1.77 -3.01 17.86
C PRO A 152 3.25 -3.38 17.86
N LEU A 153 3.64 -4.41 17.11
CA LEU A 153 5.00 -4.92 16.97
C LEU A 153 5.26 -5.34 15.52
N PRO A 154 6.50 -5.24 15.03
CA PRO A 154 6.90 -5.86 13.78
C PRO A 154 6.75 -7.38 13.84
N VAL A 155 6.16 -7.98 12.81
CA VAL A 155 5.94 -9.43 12.73
C VAL A 155 6.43 -9.97 11.38
N VAL A 156 7.01 -11.16 11.41
CA VAL A 156 7.29 -11.93 10.20
C VAL A 156 6.09 -12.80 9.92
N VAL A 157 5.53 -12.69 8.73
CA VAL A 157 4.39 -13.47 8.28
C VAL A 157 4.80 -14.41 7.15
N ARG A 158 4.19 -15.57 7.12
CA ARG A 158 4.32 -16.47 5.96
C ARG A 158 3.29 -16.08 4.92
N ILE A 159 3.76 -15.85 3.70
CA ILE A 159 2.90 -15.51 2.58
C ILE A 159 2.22 -16.79 2.10
N ARG A 160 0.90 -16.73 1.93
CA ARG A 160 0.13 -17.84 1.40
C ARG A 160 0.48 -18.07 -0.07
N GLU A 161 0.60 -19.32 -0.45
CA GLU A 161 0.83 -19.70 -1.85
C GLU A 161 -0.35 -19.26 -2.72
N TYR A 162 -0.04 -18.66 -3.86
CA TYR A 162 -1.04 -18.24 -4.83
C TYR A 162 -1.48 -19.43 -5.70
N GLY A 163 -2.74 -19.81 -5.61
CA GLY A 163 -3.27 -20.96 -6.33
C GLY A 163 -4.78 -21.16 -6.09
N PRO A 164 -5.36 -22.27 -6.53
CA PRO A 164 -6.81 -22.53 -6.37
C PRO A 164 -7.29 -22.40 -4.92
N LYS A 165 -6.53 -22.90 -3.96
CA LYS A 165 -6.85 -22.79 -2.52
C LYS A 165 -6.90 -21.34 -2.02
N PHE A 166 -6.12 -20.43 -2.62
CA PHE A 166 -6.19 -19.01 -2.31
C PHE A 166 -7.57 -18.46 -2.68
N TYR A 167 -8.05 -18.76 -3.87
CA TYR A 167 -9.37 -18.30 -4.34
C TYR A 167 -10.52 -18.90 -3.52
N GLU A 168 -10.45 -20.16 -3.13
CA GLU A 168 -11.46 -20.78 -2.25
C GLU A 168 -11.60 -20.05 -0.92
N THR A 169 -10.49 -19.56 -0.38
CA THR A 169 -10.48 -18.79 0.87
C THR A 169 -10.85 -17.32 0.71
N VAL A 170 -10.66 -16.72 -0.46
CA VAL A 170 -11.01 -15.32 -0.76
C VAL A 170 -12.44 -15.18 -1.27
N GLN A 171 -13.00 -16.20 -1.92
CA GLN A 171 -14.40 -16.22 -2.38
C GLN A 171 -15.46 -16.22 -1.26
N ILE A 172 -15.04 -16.10 -0.02
CA ILE A 172 -15.91 -15.85 1.16
C ILE A 172 -16.53 -14.42 1.09
N GLY A 173 -16.90 -13.98 -0.09
CA GLY A 173 -17.49 -12.66 -0.33
C GLY A 173 -18.99 -12.55 -0.02
N GLY A 174 -19.64 -13.60 0.54
CA GLY A 174 -21.04 -13.61 0.92
C GLY A 174 -21.33 -13.62 2.43
N ASP A 175 -20.29 -13.69 3.25
CA ASP A 175 -20.45 -13.80 4.70
C ASP A 175 -20.82 -12.45 5.34
N SER A 176 -21.66 -12.48 6.37
CA SER A 176 -21.95 -11.33 7.22
C SER A 176 -20.67 -10.78 7.88
N GLU A 177 -20.67 -9.52 8.30
CA GLU A 177 -19.51 -8.90 8.96
C GLU A 177 -19.07 -9.68 10.21
N ASP A 178 -20.01 -10.28 10.93
CA ASP A 178 -19.73 -11.10 12.10
C ASP A 178 -19.10 -12.46 11.75
N GLU A 179 -19.48 -13.07 10.62
CA GLU A 179 -18.85 -14.29 10.13
C GLU A 179 -17.42 -14.03 9.64
N ARG A 180 -17.19 -12.88 8.99
CA ARG A 180 -15.84 -12.44 8.60
C ARG A 180 -14.93 -12.24 9.81
N ARG A 181 -15.44 -11.60 10.88
CA ARG A 181 -14.71 -11.42 12.14
C ARG A 181 -14.40 -12.76 12.82
N ARG A 182 -15.37 -13.68 12.89
CA ARG A 182 -15.16 -15.02 13.43
C ARG A 182 -14.11 -15.80 12.65
N LYS A 183 -14.19 -15.82 11.32
CA LYS A 183 -13.20 -16.51 10.46
C LYS A 183 -11.81 -15.90 10.58
N LEU A 184 -11.71 -14.59 10.66
CA LEU A 184 -10.43 -13.90 10.90
C LEU A 184 -9.86 -14.26 12.28
N TYR A 185 -10.70 -14.33 13.32
CA TYR A 185 -10.31 -14.72 14.67
C TYR A 185 -9.81 -16.17 14.71
N TYR A 186 -10.50 -17.11 14.04
CA TYR A 186 -10.06 -18.50 13.94
C TYR A 186 -8.74 -18.64 13.16
N LEU A 187 -8.58 -17.91 12.07
CA LEU A 187 -7.33 -17.88 11.31
C LEU A 187 -6.16 -17.34 12.15
N LEU A 188 -6.38 -16.30 12.93
CA LEU A 188 -5.38 -15.75 13.84
C LEU A 188 -5.09 -16.72 15.01
N ALA A 189 -6.11 -17.31 15.60
CA ALA A 189 -5.94 -18.26 16.70
C ALA A 189 -5.19 -19.54 16.28
N GLU A 190 -5.43 -20.03 15.08
CA GLU A 190 -4.70 -21.18 14.51
C GLU A 190 -3.22 -20.85 14.27
N TYR A 191 -2.90 -19.61 13.88
CA TYR A 191 -1.53 -19.14 13.73
C TYR A 191 -0.79 -18.96 15.05
N PHE A 192 -1.48 -18.51 16.11
CA PHE A 192 -0.87 -18.30 17.44
C PHE A 192 -0.74 -19.60 18.25
N SER A 193 -1.39 -20.71 17.85
CA SER A 193 -1.24 -22.00 18.51
C SER A 193 0.05 -22.76 18.13
N TYR A 194 0.82 -22.24 17.18
CA TYR A 194 2.10 -22.80 16.71
C TYR A 194 3.33 -21.97 17.14
N LEU A 195 3.15 -20.97 17.98
CA LEU A 195 4.21 -20.24 18.69
C LEU A 195 4.28 -20.66 20.15
#